data_23a41a8151f6c47a1a56d22aa6d04224
#
_entry.id   23a41a8151f6c47a1a56d22aa6d04224
#
_cell.length_a   1.000
_cell.length_b   1.000
_cell.length_c   1.000
_cell.angle_alpha   90.00
_cell.angle_beta   90.00
_cell.angle_gamma   90.00
#
_symmetry.space_group_name_H-M   'P 1'
#
loop_
_entity.id
_entity.type
_entity.pdbx_description
1 polymer ?
#
loop_
_entity_poly.entity_id
_entity_poly.type
_entity_poly.pdbx_seq_one_letter_code
_entity_poly.pdbx_strand_id
1 'polypeptide(L)'
;DAYFPLSDQKSPTLKALEEGWSVHKKEMLGVQQKFKKPILFTEFGYRSIDYTAKKPWEYSRQQGNVNLKAQQNALQALYNQFWTEEWFAGGFLWKWFHNQEQVGGLKNNRFTPQNKPAEELIRQLYSNQ
;
A
#
# COMPACT_ATOMS: atom_id res chain seq x y z
N ASP A 1 1.49 8.60 -8.84
CA ASP A 1 1.34 7.19 -8.42
C ASP A 1 2.41 6.83 -7.41
N ALA A 2 2.05 6.09 -6.37
CA ALA A 2 2.96 5.77 -5.28
C ALA A 2 3.33 4.26 -5.25
N TYR A 3 3.81 3.75 -6.37
CA TYR A 3 4.30 2.39 -6.50
C TYR A 3 5.83 2.36 -6.42
N PHE A 4 6.37 2.42 -5.22
CA PHE A 4 7.82 2.40 -4.98
C PHE A 4 8.30 1.01 -4.56
N PRO A 5 9.48 0.56 -5.01
CA PRO A 5 10.09 -0.67 -4.52
C PRO A 5 10.52 -0.47 -3.07
N LEU A 6 10.03 -1.31 -2.16
CA LEU A 6 10.28 -1.16 -0.73
C LEU A 6 11.11 -2.31 -0.15
N SER A 7 10.98 -3.52 -0.71
CA SER A 7 11.62 -4.71 -0.15
C SER A 7 11.68 -5.84 -1.19
N ASP A 8 12.79 -6.56 -1.21
CA ASP A 8 12.98 -7.78 -2.01
C ASP A 8 12.54 -9.07 -1.28
N GLN A 9 12.01 -8.94 -0.07
CA GLN A 9 11.57 -10.10 0.72
C GLN A 9 10.32 -10.75 0.14
N LYS A 10 10.26 -12.08 0.19
CA LYS A 10 9.08 -12.86 -0.20
C LYS A 10 7.84 -12.46 0.61
N SER A 11 8.00 -12.41 1.92
CA SER A 11 6.99 -11.95 2.89
C SER A 11 7.56 -10.79 3.70
N PRO A 12 7.46 -9.56 3.20
CA PRO A 12 8.10 -8.42 3.84
C PRO A 12 7.49 -8.14 5.21
N THR A 13 8.37 -7.90 6.18
CA THR A 13 7.96 -7.46 7.51
C THR A 13 7.54 -5.99 7.47
N LEU A 14 6.70 -5.57 8.42
CA LEU A 14 6.31 -4.17 8.56
C LEU A 14 7.55 -3.26 8.64
N LYS A 15 8.52 -3.63 9.50
CA LYS A 15 9.77 -2.90 9.67
C LYS A 15 10.55 -2.73 8.36
N ALA A 16 10.73 -3.81 7.59
CA ALA A 16 11.45 -3.74 6.31
C ALA A 16 10.75 -2.83 5.30
N LEU A 17 9.42 -2.80 5.30
CA LEU A 17 8.64 -1.92 4.44
C LEU A 17 8.72 -0.46 4.86
N GLU A 18 8.70 -0.18 6.17
CA GLU A 18 8.89 1.17 6.71
C GLU A 18 10.30 1.72 6.44
N GLU A 19 11.32 0.87 6.57
CA GLU A 19 12.69 1.20 6.18
C GLU A 19 12.80 1.50 4.68
N GLY A 20 12.14 0.71 3.83
CA GLY A 20 12.04 0.97 2.39
C GLY A 20 11.40 2.31 2.08
N TRP A 21 10.32 2.65 2.77
CA TRP A 21 9.65 3.95 2.60
C TRP A 21 10.52 5.13 3.04
N SER A 22 11.39 4.97 4.03
CA SER A 22 12.18 6.07 4.59
C SER A 22 13.01 6.81 3.54
N VAL A 23 13.55 6.09 2.56
CA VAL A 23 14.33 6.65 1.45
C VAL A 23 13.44 7.52 0.56
N HIS A 24 12.32 6.99 0.10
CA HIS A 24 11.38 7.69 -0.77
C HIS A 24 10.68 8.87 -0.06
N LYS A 25 10.34 8.69 1.21
CA LYS A 25 9.77 9.77 2.03
C LYS A 25 10.69 10.98 2.15
N LYS A 26 12.00 10.73 2.29
CA LYS A 26 13.01 11.81 2.34
C LYS A 26 13.04 12.62 1.03
N GLU A 27 12.97 11.93 -0.11
CA GLU A 27 12.92 12.60 -1.41
C GLU A 27 11.64 13.43 -1.58
N MET A 28 10.48 12.85 -1.20
CA MET A 28 9.19 13.54 -1.24
C MET A 28 9.19 14.78 -0.35
N LEU A 29 9.75 14.68 0.85
CA LEU A 29 9.86 15.82 1.77
C LEU A 29 10.73 16.94 1.18
N GLY A 30 11.80 16.61 0.47
CA GLY A 30 12.61 17.58 -0.28
C GLY A 30 11.80 18.33 -1.34
N VAL A 31 10.96 17.63 -2.09
CA VAL A 31 10.04 18.23 -3.07
C VAL A 31 9.01 19.12 -2.37
N GLN A 32 8.39 18.63 -1.29
CA GLN A 32 7.42 19.38 -0.52
C GLN A 32 8.01 20.68 0.04
N GLN A 33 9.21 20.61 0.61
CA GLN A 33 9.90 21.78 1.16
C GLN A 33 10.24 22.82 0.10
N LYS A 34 10.60 22.38 -1.11
CA LYS A 34 10.90 23.26 -2.24
C LYS A 34 9.67 23.99 -2.76
N PHE A 35 8.56 23.28 -2.93
CA PHE A 35 7.37 23.84 -3.57
C PHE A 35 6.31 24.34 -2.58
N LYS A 36 6.42 24.00 -1.30
CA LYS A 36 5.46 24.39 -0.23
C LYS A 36 4.03 23.97 -0.54
N LYS A 37 3.86 22.79 -1.18
CA LYS A 37 2.55 22.23 -1.54
C LYS A 37 2.38 20.86 -0.88
N PRO A 38 1.16 20.50 -0.48
CA PRO A 38 0.89 19.15 0.01
C PRO A 38 1.10 18.12 -1.10
N ILE A 39 1.43 16.89 -0.68
CA ILE A 39 1.60 15.76 -1.60
C ILE A 39 0.38 14.86 -1.51
N LEU A 40 -0.20 14.54 -2.66
CA LEU A 40 -1.30 13.60 -2.83
C LEU A 40 -0.80 12.37 -3.61
N PHE A 41 -1.09 11.17 -3.12
CA PHE A 41 -0.90 9.95 -3.88
C PHE A 41 -2.11 9.71 -4.79
N THR A 42 -1.96 9.99 -6.06
CA THR A 42 -3.03 9.83 -7.06
C THR A 42 -3.41 8.36 -7.26
N GLU A 43 -2.52 7.45 -6.90
CA GLU A 43 -2.78 6.02 -6.89
C GLU A 43 -1.76 5.30 -6.00
N PHE A 44 -2.22 4.37 -5.17
CA PHE A 44 -1.37 3.44 -4.42
C PHE A 44 -2.08 2.10 -4.23
N GLY A 45 -1.33 1.03 -4.09
CA GLY A 45 -1.89 -0.30 -3.82
C GLY A 45 -0.84 -1.40 -3.89
N TYR A 46 -1.19 -2.55 -3.33
CA TYR A 46 -0.36 -3.75 -3.31
C TYR A 46 -1.22 -4.97 -3.60
N ARG A 47 -0.70 -5.88 -4.41
CA ARG A 47 -1.33 -7.19 -4.60
C ARG A 47 -1.14 -8.05 -3.36
N SER A 48 -2.05 -8.96 -3.09
CA SER A 48 -1.90 -9.96 -2.02
C SER A 48 -1.08 -11.17 -2.48
N ILE A 49 0.19 -10.93 -2.80
CA ILE A 49 1.12 -11.94 -3.33
C ILE A 49 2.48 -11.90 -2.63
N ASP A 50 3.22 -12.99 -2.78
CA ASP A 50 4.66 -13.01 -2.48
C ASP A 50 5.38 -11.90 -3.25
N TYR A 51 6.39 -11.29 -2.63
CA TYR A 51 7.21 -10.21 -3.22
C TYR A 51 6.43 -8.96 -3.62
N THR A 52 5.26 -8.70 -3.04
CA THR A 52 4.38 -7.59 -3.45
C THR A 52 5.03 -6.21 -3.42
N ALA A 53 6.05 -6.02 -2.57
CA ALA A 53 6.75 -4.75 -2.42
C ALA A 53 8.02 -4.61 -3.28
N LYS A 54 8.37 -5.62 -4.06
CA LYS A 54 9.56 -5.59 -4.93
C LYS A 54 9.35 -4.74 -6.17
N LYS A 55 8.23 -4.98 -6.85
CA LYS A 55 7.78 -4.24 -8.04
C LYS A 55 6.27 -3.99 -7.93
N PRO A 56 5.83 -3.10 -7.04
CA PRO A 56 4.41 -2.95 -6.74
C PRO A 56 3.56 -2.46 -7.92
N TRP A 57 4.18 -1.86 -8.94
CA TRP A 57 3.53 -1.42 -10.19
C TRP A 57 3.25 -2.57 -11.17
N GLU A 58 3.82 -3.76 -10.94
CA GLU A 58 3.76 -4.85 -11.90
C GLU A 58 2.36 -5.48 -11.91
N TYR A 59 1.69 -5.33 -13.05
CA TYR A 59 0.39 -5.92 -13.30
C TYR A 59 0.56 -7.14 -14.21
N SER A 60 0.85 -8.28 -13.61
CA SER A 60 0.81 -9.56 -14.32
C SER A 60 -0.53 -10.25 -14.07
N ARG A 61 -1.19 -10.70 -15.13
CA ARG A 61 -2.31 -11.67 -15.00
C ARG A 61 -1.81 -13.03 -14.54
N GLN A 62 -0.51 -13.25 -14.61
CA GLN A 62 0.15 -14.46 -14.14
C GLN A 62 0.24 -14.49 -12.63
N GLN A 63 0.19 -15.67 -12.13
CA GLN A 63 -0.04 -16.05 -10.76
C GLN A 63 1.15 -15.75 -9.86
N GLY A 64 0.95 -14.87 -8.89
CA GLY A 64 1.75 -14.90 -7.68
C GLY A 64 1.04 -15.76 -6.64
N ASN A 65 1.78 -16.48 -5.81
CA ASN A 65 1.20 -17.16 -4.66
C ASN A 65 0.50 -16.14 -3.77
N VAL A 66 -0.68 -16.49 -3.28
CA VAL A 66 -1.44 -15.63 -2.39
C VAL A 66 -0.65 -15.39 -1.10
N ASN A 67 -0.46 -14.14 -0.74
CA ASN A 67 0.16 -13.71 0.50
C ASN A 67 -0.59 -12.50 1.07
N LEU A 68 -1.64 -12.79 1.81
CA LEU A 68 -2.53 -11.77 2.40
C LEU A 68 -1.79 -10.89 3.41
N LYS A 69 -0.85 -11.48 4.15
CA LYS A 69 -0.07 -10.76 5.16
C LYS A 69 0.89 -9.75 4.52
N ALA A 70 1.47 -10.07 3.38
CA ALA A 70 2.33 -9.15 2.64
C ALA A 70 1.55 -7.89 2.19
N GLN A 71 0.34 -8.06 1.66
CA GLN A 71 -0.54 -6.94 1.31
C GLN A 71 -0.90 -6.09 2.54
N GLN A 72 -1.31 -6.75 3.63
CA GLN A 72 -1.66 -6.07 4.88
C GLN A 72 -0.50 -5.26 5.43
N ASN A 73 0.70 -5.85 5.51
CA ASN A 73 1.89 -5.16 5.99
C ASN A 73 2.27 -3.97 5.09
N ALA A 74 2.16 -4.13 3.76
CA ALA A 74 2.50 -3.06 2.83
C ALA A 74 1.56 -1.85 2.96
N LEU A 75 0.26 -2.08 3.11
CA LEU A 75 -0.71 -1.03 3.37
C LEU A 75 -0.48 -0.38 4.75
N GLN A 76 -0.25 -1.18 5.79
CA GLN A 76 0.04 -0.67 7.13
C GLN A 76 1.29 0.23 7.14
N ALA A 77 2.37 -0.19 6.47
CA ALA A 77 3.60 0.60 6.38
C ALA A 77 3.36 1.96 5.71
N LEU A 78 2.58 1.99 4.64
CA LEU A 78 2.23 3.24 3.96
C LEU A 78 1.44 4.17 4.89
N TYR A 79 0.41 3.67 5.56
CA TYR A 79 -0.37 4.46 6.51
C TYR A 79 0.50 4.98 7.66
N ASN A 80 1.35 4.15 8.26
CA ASN A 80 2.24 4.55 9.34
C ASN A 80 3.22 5.66 8.91
N GLN A 81 3.66 5.64 7.67
CA GLN A 81 4.64 6.59 7.17
C GLN A 81 4.05 7.93 6.77
N PHE A 82 2.79 7.98 6.30
CA PHE A 82 2.27 9.18 5.65
C PHE A 82 1.03 9.77 6.29
N TRP A 83 0.14 8.99 6.92
CA TRP A 83 -1.18 9.47 7.31
C TRP A 83 -1.19 10.51 8.43
N THR A 84 -0.12 10.59 9.22
CA THR A 84 0.05 11.59 10.29
C THR A 84 0.87 12.81 9.87
N GLU A 85 1.36 12.84 8.64
CA GLU A 85 2.16 13.93 8.13
C GLU A 85 1.28 15.09 7.66
N GLU A 86 1.47 16.29 8.22
CA GLU A 86 0.68 17.50 7.86
C GLU A 86 0.80 17.89 6.38
N TRP A 87 1.89 17.51 5.73
CA TRP A 87 2.12 17.77 4.32
C TRP A 87 1.52 16.72 3.39
N PHE A 88 0.97 15.64 3.92
CA PHE A 88 0.35 14.58 3.13
C PHE A 88 -1.15 14.81 2.99
N ALA A 89 -1.62 14.97 1.77
CA ALA A 89 -3.02 15.26 1.47
C ALA A 89 -3.90 14.01 1.31
N GLY A 90 -3.32 12.81 1.50
CA GLY A 90 -4.04 11.54 1.33
C GLY A 90 -3.71 10.82 0.05
N GLY A 91 -4.51 9.83 -0.30
CA GLY A 91 -4.29 9.05 -1.52
C GLY A 91 -5.49 8.22 -1.93
N PHE A 92 -5.45 7.74 -3.19
CA PHE A 92 -6.48 6.90 -3.78
C PHE A 92 -5.97 5.47 -3.87
N LEU A 93 -6.70 4.56 -3.20
CA LEU A 93 -6.37 3.14 -3.18
C LEU A 93 -6.72 2.46 -4.50
N TRP A 94 -5.76 1.84 -5.14
CA TRP A 94 -5.94 0.92 -6.25
C TRP A 94 -5.98 -0.53 -5.75
N LYS A 95 -7.15 -1.19 -5.77
CA LYS A 95 -8.44 -0.57 -6.10
C LYS A 95 -9.58 -1.15 -5.28
N TRP A 96 -10.67 -0.43 -5.23
CA TRP A 96 -11.91 -0.85 -4.60
C TRP A 96 -13.01 -1.04 -5.65
N PHE A 97 -13.78 -2.12 -5.52
CA PHE A 97 -14.91 -2.43 -6.41
C PHE A 97 -16.24 -2.16 -5.73
N HIS A 98 -17.27 -1.83 -6.51
CA HIS A 98 -18.61 -1.54 -6.00
C HIS A 98 -19.37 -2.81 -5.55
N ASN A 99 -19.02 -3.98 -6.08
CA ASN A 99 -19.72 -5.26 -5.85
C ASN A 99 -19.02 -6.09 -4.76
N GLN A 100 -19.07 -5.63 -3.54
CA GLN A 100 -18.38 -6.20 -2.35
C GLN A 100 -18.47 -7.73 -2.25
N GLU A 101 -19.65 -8.31 -2.51
CA GLU A 101 -19.87 -9.76 -2.32
C GLU A 101 -19.17 -10.65 -3.35
N GLN A 102 -18.75 -10.09 -4.48
CA GLN A 102 -18.22 -10.83 -5.63
C GLN A 102 -16.72 -10.67 -5.85
N VAL A 103 -16.04 -9.90 -5.00
CA VAL A 103 -14.64 -9.53 -5.23
C VAL A 103 -13.74 -9.87 -4.05
N GLY A 104 -12.46 -9.96 -4.31
CA GLY A 104 -11.46 -10.21 -3.27
C GLY A 104 -11.49 -11.62 -2.72
N GLY A 105 -11.43 -11.71 -1.38
CA GLY A 105 -11.44 -12.98 -0.65
C GLY A 105 -10.05 -13.61 -0.45
N LEU A 106 -10.01 -14.62 0.42
CA LEU A 106 -8.76 -15.20 0.95
C LEU A 106 -7.89 -15.91 -0.10
N LYS A 107 -8.47 -16.28 -1.23
CA LYS A 107 -7.73 -16.92 -2.36
C LYS A 107 -7.40 -15.94 -3.48
N ASN A 108 -7.77 -14.67 -3.34
CA ASN A 108 -7.56 -13.66 -4.35
C ASN A 108 -6.16 -13.05 -4.23
N ASN A 109 -5.43 -12.98 -5.34
CA ASN A 109 -4.06 -12.45 -5.42
C ASN A 109 -3.98 -11.04 -6.05
N ARG A 110 -5.10 -10.32 -6.11
CA ARG A 110 -5.21 -9.00 -6.75
C ARG A 110 -5.08 -7.86 -5.75
N PHE A 111 -5.13 -6.64 -6.27
CA PHE A 111 -4.96 -5.40 -5.51
C PHE A 111 -6.07 -5.13 -4.50
N THR A 112 -7.32 -5.51 -4.82
CA THR A 112 -8.41 -5.19 -3.90
C THR A 112 -8.17 -5.75 -2.50
N PRO A 113 -8.34 -4.95 -1.44
CA PRO A 113 -8.29 -5.43 -0.06
C PRO A 113 -9.58 -6.12 0.38
N GLN A 114 -10.66 -5.98 -0.40
CA GLN A 114 -12.01 -6.44 -0.05
C GLN A 114 -12.06 -7.94 0.26
N ASN A 115 -12.78 -8.29 1.33
CA ASN A 115 -12.88 -9.65 1.87
C ASN A 115 -11.54 -10.31 2.22
N LYS A 116 -10.57 -9.51 2.61
CA LYS A 116 -9.21 -9.89 3.05
C LYS A 116 -8.87 -9.22 4.39
N PRO A 117 -7.84 -9.69 5.12
CA PRO A 117 -7.39 -9.01 6.33
C PRO A 117 -7.02 -7.53 6.14
N ALA A 118 -6.61 -7.15 4.94
CA ALA A 118 -6.32 -5.77 4.57
C ALA A 118 -7.56 -4.85 4.60
N GLU A 119 -8.75 -5.36 4.34
CA GLU A 119 -10.01 -4.58 4.49
C GLU A 119 -10.26 -4.18 5.94
N GLU A 120 -10.12 -5.12 6.85
CA GLU A 120 -10.30 -4.85 8.28
C GLU A 120 -9.24 -3.87 8.81
N LEU A 121 -7.99 -4.01 8.36
CA LEU A 121 -6.94 -3.04 8.66
C LEU A 121 -7.33 -1.62 8.22
N ILE A 122 -7.80 -1.46 6.99
CA ILE A 122 -8.21 -0.15 6.45
C ILE A 122 -9.37 0.41 7.27
N ARG A 123 -10.36 -0.41 7.62
CA ARG A 123 -11.49 -0.01 8.46
C ARG A 123 -11.03 0.53 9.81
N GLN A 124 -10.12 -0.16 10.48
CA GLN A 124 -9.56 0.26 11.77
C GLN A 124 -8.79 1.58 11.66
N LEU A 125 -7.98 1.72 10.61
CA LEU A 125 -7.19 2.94 10.38
C LEU A 125 -8.07 4.18 10.16
N TYR A 126 -9.17 4.03 9.45
CA TYR A 126 -10.13 5.14 9.24
C TYR A 126 -11.04 5.40 10.44
N SER A 127 -11.31 4.40 11.28
CA SER A 127 -12.15 4.59 12.47
C SER A 127 -11.45 5.32 13.62
N ASN A 128 -10.12 5.39 13.58
CA ASN A 128 -9.29 6.00 14.62
C ASN A 128 -8.81 7.42 14.25
N GLN A 129 -9.43 8.05 13.26
CA GLN A 129 -9.12 9.42 12.83
C GLN A 129 -10.09 10.45 13.40
#